data_3c1200bc41f7a5b732e7d3904285f510
#
_entry.id   3c1200bc41f7a5b732e7d3904285f510
#
_cell.length_a   1.000
_cell.length_b   1.000
_cell.length_c   1.000
_cell.angle_alpha   90.00
_cell.angle_beta   90.00
_cell.angle_gamma   90.00
#
_symmetry.space_group_name_H-M   'P 1'
#
loop_
_entity.id
_entity.type
_entity.pdbx_description
1 polymer ?
#
loop_
_entity_poly.entity_id
_entity_poly.type
_entity_poly.pdbx_seq_one_letter_code
_entity_poly.pdbx_strand_id
1 'polypeptide(L)'
;LCGALLAHLLQVAGDLREFHGTSRPPLDYRIDLNEGAWIEYVMVPGVGEKTARAIVGWRERHGSFDSIDQLDQVPGIGPVTREKARPYLFVSHPDPTPKMP
;
A
#
# COMPACT_ATOMS: atom_id res chain seq x y z
N LEU A 1 19.72 14.52 35.14
CA LEU A 1 19.44 13.22 34.61
C LEU A 1 17.98 13.07 34.26
N CYS A 2 17.14 13.46 35.18
CA CYS A 2 15.70 13.34 34.89
C CYS A 2 15.30 14.29 33.78
N GLY A 3 15.97 15.43 33.70
CA GLY A 3 15.64 16.37 32.65
C GLY A 3 15.93 15.84 31.25
N ALA A 4 17.03 15.15 31.11
CA ALA A 4 17.40 14.63 29.82
C ALA A 4 16.40 13.53 29.38
N LEU A 5 15.97 12.73 30.32
CA LEU A 5 15.03 11.67 30.00
C LEU A 5 13.69 12.28 29.62
N LEU A 6 13.27 13.31 30.32
CA LEU A 6 12.02 13.96 30.03
C LEU A 6 12.04 14.61 28.66
N ALA A 7 13.16 15.22 28.31
CA ALA A 7 13.29 15.84 27.01
C ALA A 7 13.18 14.80 25.90
N HIS A 8 13.76 13.63 26.15
CA HIS A 8 13.70 12.58 25.16
C HIS A 8 12.26 12.11 24.98
N LEU A 9 11.52 11.98 26.07
CA LEU A 9 10.13 11.56 25.97
C LEU A 9 9.30 12.58 25.23
N LEU A 10 9.57 13.86 25.43
CA LEU A 10 8.83 14.89 24.75
C LEU A 10 9.13 14.85 23.25
N GLN A 11 10.34 14.50 22.88
CA GLN A 11 10.68 14.41 21.49
C GLN A 11 9.95 13.26 20.84
N VAL A 12 9.88 12.13 21.51
CA VAL A 12 9.18 10.99 20.97
C VAL A 12 7.69 11.30 20.82
N ALA A 13 7.14 12.01 21.80
CA ALA A 13 5.73 12.36 21.72
C ALA A 13 5.49 13.33 20.55
N GLY A 14 6.45 14.21 20.30
CA GLY A 14 6.35 15.13 19.20
C GLY A 14 6.36 14.41 17.86
N ASP A 15 7.23 13.41 17.73
CA ASP A 15 7.32 12.66 16.51
C ASP A 15 6.01 11.89 16.28
N LEU A 16 5.45 11.31 17.31
CA LEU A 16 4.18 10.60 17.18
C LEU A 16 3.08 11.57 16.77
N ARG A 17 3.11 12.78 17.30
CA ARG A 17 2.10 13.74 16.97
C ARG A 17 2.19 14.14 15.51
N GLU A 18 3.39 14.30 15.00
CA GLU A 18 3.58 14.63 13.61
C GLU A 18 3.07 13.48 12.74
N PHE A 19 3.35 12.27 13.15
CA PHE A 19 2.91 11.12 12.39
C PHE A 19 1.39 11.08 12.36
N HIS A 20 0.75 11.39 13.47
CA HIS A 20 -0.70 11.38 13.50
C HIS A 20 -1.27 12.57 12.72
N GLY A 21 -0.54 13.63 12.61
CA GLY A 21 -1.01 14.81 11.92
C GLY A 21 -1.18 14.58 10.43
N THR A 22 -0.46 13.59 9.87
CA THR A 22 -0.60 13.32 8.47
C THR A 22 -1.52 12.14 8.35
N SER A 23 -2.78 12.35 8.25
CA SER A 23 -3.72 11.27 8.12
C SER A 23 -3.70 10.72 6.72
N ARG A 24 -3.02 11.35 5.78
CA ARG A 24 -2.98 10.85 4.44
C ARG A 24 -1.57 10.58 4.02
N PRO A 25 -1.35 9.55 3.22
CA PRO A 25 -0.01 9.31 2.70
C PRO A 25 0.37 10.43 1.73
N PRO A 26 1.64 10.65 1.53
CA PRO A 26 2.10 11.66 0.58
C PRO A 26 1.58 11.35 -0.82
N LEU A 27 1.52 12.35 -1.68
CA LEU A 27 1.01 12.14 -3.01
C LEU A 27 1.82 11.15 -3.81
N ASP A 28 3.10 11.01 -3.51
CA ASP A 28 3.93 10.08 -4.24
C ASP A 28 4.02 8.73 -3.54
N TYR A 29 3.26 8.54 -2.47
CA TYR A 29 3.27 7.27 -1.77
C TYR A 29 2.50 6.25 -2.60
N ARG A 30 3.11 5.14 -2.88
CA ARG A 30 2.48 4.09 -3.64
C ARG A 30 2.67 2.76 -2.97
N ILE A 31 1.71 1.89 -3.17
CA ILE A 31 1.71 0.58 -2.56
C ILE A 31 1.94 -0.45 -3.65
N ASP A 32 2.81 -1.40 -3.38
CA ASP A 32 3.12 -2.42 -4.37
C ASP A 32 1.99 -3.45 -4.42
N LEU A 33 1.45 -3.67 -5.59
CA LEU A 33 0.38 -4.65 -5.75
C LEU A 33 0.87 -6.06 -5.46
N ASN A 34 2.14 -6.32 -5.64
CA ASN A 34 2.68 -7.66 -5.47
C ASN A 34 3.23 -7.94 -4.08
N GLU A 35 3.56 -6.90 -3.36
CA GLU A 35 4.15 -7.09 -2.03
C GLU A 35 3.35 -6.48 -0.89
N GLY A 36 2.38 -5.65 -1.19
CA GLY A 36 1.66 -4.95 -0.15
C GLY A 36 0.76 -5.88 0.66
N ALA A 37 0.45 -5.47 1.88
CA ALA A 37 -0.48 -6.20 2.71
C ALA A 37 -1.88 -5.64 2.47
N TRP A 38 -2.90 -6.45 2.73
CA TRP A 38 -4.26 -6.01 2.48
C TRP A 38 -4.62 -4.72 3.24
N ILE A 39 -4.06 -4.56 4.42
CA ILE A 39 -4.37 -3.40 5.22
C ILE A 39 -3.89 -2.12 4.54
N GLU A 40 -2.83 -2.21 3.73
CA GLU A 40 -2.34 -1.05 3.02
C GLU A 40 -3.29 -0.69 1.89
N TYR A 41 -3.87 -1.67 1.24
CA TYR A 41 -4.77 -1.41 0.12
C TYR A 41 -6.07 -0.73 0.58
N VAL A 42 -6.43 -0.89 1.84
CA VAL A 42 -7.63 -0.22 2.36
C VAL A 42 -7.46 1.31 2.30
N MET A 43 -6.22 1.79 2.28
CA MET A 43 -5.98 3.22 2.23
C MET A 43 -6.18 3.78 0.82
N VAL A 44 -6.34 2.92 -0.17
CA VAL A 44 -6.51 3.36 -1.54
C VAL A 44 -7.97 3.75 -1.76
N PRO A 45 -8.25 4.90 -2.38
CA PRO A 45 -9.63 5.31 -2.62
C PRO A 45 -10.40 4.26 -3.41
N GLY A 46 -11.56 3.94 -2.95
CA GLY A 46 -12.41 2.97 -3.61
C GLY A 46 -12.16 1.53 -3.22
N VAL A 47 -11.17 1.27 -2.35
CA VAL A 47 -10.84 -0.07 -1.94
C VAL A 47 -11.18 -0.22 -0.46
N GLY A 48 -12.16 -1.05 -0.17
CA GLY A 48 -12.51 -1.35 1.21
C GLY A 48 -11.83 -2.62 1.64
N GLU A 49 -12.11 -3.08 2.85
CA GLU A 49 -11.46 -4.25 3.38
C GLU A 49 -11.73 -5.49 2.52
N LYS A 50 -12.96 -5.68 2.11
CA LYS A 50 -13.29 -6.86 1.33
C LYS A 50 -12.53 -6.87 0.01
N THR A 51 -12.47 -5.75 -0.65
CA THR A 51 -11.77 -5.64 -1.90
C THR A 51 -10.25 -5.79 -1.70
N ALA A 52 -9.74 -5.22 -0.61
CA ALA A 52 -8.32 -5.33 -0.31
C ALA A 52 -7.93 -6.79 -0.10
N ARG A 53 -8.76 -7.54 0.61
CA ARG A 53 -8.47 -8.95 0.83
C ARG A 53 -8.62 -9.74 -0.46
N ALA A 54 -9.51 -9.31 -1.34
CA ALA A 54 -9.69 -9.97 -2.64
C ALA A 54 -8.45 -9.78 -3.52
N ILE A 55 -7.79 -8.64 -3.41
CA ILE A 55 -6.55 -8.39 -4.15
C ILE A 55 -5.48 -9.40 -3.70
N VAL A 56 -5.32 -9.57 -2.40
CA VAL A 56 -4.34 -10.51 -1.89
C VAL A 56 -4.70 -11.93 -2.28
N GLY A 57 -5.98 -12.28 -2.19
CA GLY A 57 -6.42 -13.62 -2.56
C GLY A 57 -6.20 -13.91 -4.02
N TRP A 58 -6.42 -12.93 -4.89
CA TRP A 58 -6.20 -13.12 -6.31
C TRP A 58 -4.71 -13.37 -6.56
N ARG A 59 -3.86 -12.59 -5.91
CA ARG A 59 -2.43 -12.72 -6.05
C ARG A 59 -1.95 -14.09 -5.62
N GLU A 60 -2.53 -14.61 -4.54
CA GLU A 60 -2.13 -15.92 -4.05
C GLU A 60 -2.56 -17.04 -4.97
N ARG A 61 -3.67 -16.85 -5.68
CA ARG A 61 -4.14 -17.90 -6.58
C ARG A 61 -3.58 -17.80 -7.99
N HIS A 62 -3.33 -16.60 -8.47
CA HIS A 62 -2.91 -16.41 -9.84
C HIS A 62 -1.47 -15.93 -10.01
N GLY A 63 -0.81 -15.65 -8.92
CA GLY A 63 0.56 -15.16 -9.00
C GLY A 63 0.62 -13.65 -9.06
N SER A 64 1.78 -13.14 -9.31
CA SER A 64 1.99 -11.70 -9.29
C SER A 64 1.22 -10.98 -10.36
N PHE A 65 0.88 -9.74 -10.07
CA PHE A 65 0.25 -8.90 -11.08
C PHE A 65 1.35 -8.42 -12.04
N ASP A 66 1.04 -8.38 -13.31
CA ASP A 66 1.97 -7.86 -14.29
C ASP A 66 1.73 -6.38 -14.55
N SER A 67 0.54 -5.91 -14.31
CA SER A 67 0.21 -4.50 -14.49
C SER A 67 -0.97 -4.12 -13.63
N ILE A 68 -1.16 -2.83 -13.45
CA ILE A 68 -2.30 -2.35 -12.67
C ILE A 68 -3.59 -2.65 -13.42
N ASP A 69 -3.54 -2.77 -14.73
CA ASP A 69 -4.74 -3.06 -15.50
C ASP A 69 -5.33 -4.42 -15.13
N GLN A 70 -4.57 -5.33 -14.58
CA GLN A 70 -5.11 -6.61 -14.18
C GLN A 70 -6.01 -6.53 -12.96
N LEU A 71 -6.05 -5.38 -12.30
CA LEU A 71 -6.90 -5.24 -11.14
C LEU A 71 -8.37 -5.51 -11.44
N ASP A 72 -8.82 -5.27 -12.66
CA ASP A 72 -10.22 -5.49 -12.95
C ASP A 72 -10.55 -6.98 -13.00
N GLN A 73 -9.57 -7.86 -12.89
CA GLN A 73 -9.83 -9.27 -12.79
C GLN A 73 -10.12 -9.67 -11.34
N VAL A 74 -9.88 -8.77 -10.41
CA VAL A 74 -10.12 -9.03 -9.00
C VAL A 74 -11.60 -8.78 -8.72
N PRO A 75 -12.30 -9.71 -8.08
CA PRO A 75 -13.71 -9.50 -7.78
C PRO A 75 -13.90 -8.22 -6.95
N GLY A 76 -14.84 -7.42 -7.36
CA GLY A 76 -15.11 -6.17 -6.66
C GLY A 76 -14.42 -4.95 -7.23
N ILE A 77 -13.52 -5.12 -8.18
CA ILE A 77 -12.85 -4.00 -8.81
C ILE A 77 -13.28 -3.90 -10.26
N GLY A 78 -13.92 -2.80 -10.59
CA GLY A 78 -14.30 -2.51 -11.96
C GLY A 78 -13.35 -1.48 -12.54
N PRO A 79 -13.57 -1.06 -13.78
CA PRO A 79 -12.69 -0.11 -14.45
C PRO A 79 -12.60 1.23 -13.72
N VAL A 80 -13.69 1.68 -13.14
CA VAL A 80 -13.67 2.97 -12.44
C VAL A 80 -12.81 2.88 -11.19
N THR A 81 -12.97 1.83 -10.40
CA THR A 81 -12.19 1.67 -9.19
C THR A 81 -10.73 1.47 -9.54
N ARG A 82 -10.46 0.73 -10.60
CA ARG A 82 -9.09 0.51 -11.05
C ARG A 82 -8.41 1.84 -11.38
N GLU A 83 -9.11 2.71 -12.10
CA GLU A 83 -8.51 3.98 -12.47
C GLU A 83 -8.33 4.92 -11.28
N LYS A 84 -9.24 4.85 -10.31
CA LYS A 84 -9.10 5.67 -9.13
C LYS A 84 -7.92 5.20 -8.29
N ALA A 85 -7.64 3.92 -8.31
CA ALA A 85 -6.56 3.36 -7.52
C ALA A 85 -5.20 3.52 -8.18
N ARG A 86 -5.18 3.69 -9.49
CA ARG A 86 -3.92 3.70 -10.25
C ARG A 86 -2.83 4.63 -9.69
N PRO A 87 -3.13 5.85 -9.30
CA PRO A 87 -2.07 6.73 -8.80
C PRO A 87 -1.46 6.28 -7.48
N TYR A 88 -2.11 5.37 -6.78
CA TYR A 88 -1.65 4.95 -5.47
C TYR A 88 -0.96 3.60 -5.48
N LEU A 89 -0.85 2.99 -6.63
CA LEU A 89 -0.30 1.65 -6.74
C LEU A 89 0.83 1.56 -7.75
N PHE A 90 1.66 0.58 -7.59
CA PHE A 90 2.64 0.26 -8.62
C PHE A 90 2.84 -1.25 -8.61
N VAL A 91 3.47 -1.77 -9.62
CA VAL A 91 3.69 -3.19 -9.73
C VAL A 91 5.18 -3.45 -9.82
N SER A 92 5.69 -4.16 -8.83
CA SER A 92 7.08 -4.55 -8.88
C SER A 92 7.14 -5.86 -9.65
N HIS A 93 8.13 -5.99 -10.49
CA HIS A 93 8.25 -7.22 -11.23
C HIS A 93 9.04 -8.18 -10.40
N PRO A 94 8.69 -9.41 -10.44
CA PRO A 94 9.38 -10.40 -9.66
C PRO A 94 10.68 -10.45 -10.37
N ASP A 95 11.63 -10.50 -9.77
CA ASP A 95 12.87 -10.74 -10.22
C ASP A 95 13.18 -10.89 -11.64
N PRO A 96 13.54 -9.97 -12.22
CA PRO A 96 13.86 -9.97 -13.58
C PRO A 96 15.18 -10.56 -13.83
N THR A 97 16.00 -10.59 -12.90
CA THR A 97 17.29 -11.01 -13.14
C THR A 97 17.40 -12.33 -13.63
N PRO A 98 16.77 -13.19 -13.16
CA PRO A 98 16.97 -14.50 -13.55
C PRO A 98 17.05 -14.62 -14.97
N LYS A 99 16.38 -13.85 -15.60
CA LYS A 99 16.36 -14.01 -16.93
C LYS A 99 17.55 -13.65 -17.49
N MET A 100 18.32 -13.10 -16.88
CA MET A 100 19.38 -12.58 -17.43
C MET A 100 20.18 -13.59 -17.65
N PRO A 101 20.49 -14.11 -18.25
CA PRO A 101 21.35 -15.09 -18.52
C PRO A 101 22.20 -14.80 -18.82
#